data_573abb5c9b3ad8dfe8b90b6ff6055c5d
#
_entry.id   573abb5c9b3ad8dfe8b90b6ff6055c5d
#
_cell.length_a   1.000
_cell.length_b   1.000
_cell.length_c   1.000
_cell.angle_alpha   90.00
_cell.angle_beta   90.00
_cell.angle_gamma   90.00
#
_symmetry.space_group_name_H-M   'P 1'
#
loop_
_entity.id
_entity.type
_entity.pdbx_description
1 polymer ?
#
loop_
_entity_poly.entity_id
_entity_poly.type
_entity_poly.pdbx_seq_one_letter_code
_entity_poly.pdbx_strand_id
1 'polypeptide(L)'
;NNSVLICPLCVYLFIHHIFGFIKIQEGEIFINAPNFELIWDLNQFVENILNKHKDYNTRKILGISLLQWAIKRRTLLSSWTMMNIELIIKKEIKIKKEIKEKSKKQIIIDYFELPTNITKILLDYEIANLINDINEEKIFDLILAGKFSELEKATYFTLKAIIKLINKENINENDPIKQYIKKCDDLEHLKKIASKLPILYAKILNKLINKEVNMGETNFYKENIDKLVESLKLEGSKVSSGVSEAINNIAYKLLEQVRLNNKDNVYYILLRCFYSNQEKLPDK
;
A
#
# COMPACT_ATOMS: atom_id res chain seq x y z
N ASN A 1 -23.92 -5.01 -49.84
CA ASN A 1 -23.32 -5.97 -48.86
C ASN A 1 -21.85 -5.60 -48.72
N ASN A 2 -21.53 -4.77 -47.71
CA ASN A 2 -20.15 -4.54 -47.30
C ASN A 2 -19.73 -5.72 -46.41
N SER A 3 -19.12 -6.75 -47.01
CA SER A 3 -18.46 -7.82 -46.26
C SER A 3 -17.19 -7.23 -45.60
N VAL A 4 -17.23 -7.09 -44.31
CA VAL A 4 -16.00 -6.72 -43.53
C VAL A 4 -15.14 -8.00 -43.49
N LEU A 5 -14.01 -7.95 -44.20
CA LEU A 5 -12.98 -8.99 -44.11
C LEU A 5 -12.29 -8.87 -42.74
N ILE A 6 -12.63 -9.78 -41.82
CA ILE A 6 -11.98 -9.86 -40.51
C ILE A 6 -10.86 -10.90 -40.59
N CYS A 7 -9.65 -10.51 -40.21
CA CYS A 7 -8.49 -11.40 -40.10
C CYS A 7 -8.81 -12.59 -39.18
N PRO A 8 -8.53 -13.87 -39.56
CA PRO A 8 -8.78 -15.04 -38.69
C PRO A 8 -8.12 -14.92 -37.31
N LEU A 9 -6.94 -14.31 -37.22
CA LEU A 9 -6.28 -14.02 -35.94
C LEU A 9 -7.08 -13.03 -35.10
N CYS A 10 -7.65 -11.98 -35.73
CA CYS A 10 -8.52 -11.03 -35.02
C CYS A 10 -9.81 -11.70 -34.52
N VAL A 11 -10.40 -12.64 -35.29
CA VAL A 11 -11.55 -13.40 -34.86
C VAL A 11 -11.20 -14.31 -33.67
N TYR A 12 -10.04 -14.97 -33.74
CA TYR A 12 -9.53 -15.80 -32.65
C TYR A 12 -9.33 -14.98 -31.37
N LEU A 13 -8.64 -13.86 -31.46
CA LEU A 13 -8.41 -12.94 -30.34
C LEU A 13 -9.75 -12.40 -29.79
N PHE A 14 -10.71 -12.09 -30.67
CA PHE A 14 -12.02 -11.61 -30.26
C PHE A 14 -12.85 -12.67 -29.51
N ILE A 15 -12.79 -13.94 -29.93
CA ILE A 15 -13.44 -15.05 -29.23
C ILE A 15 -12.79 -15.27 -27.85
N HIS A 16 -11.45 -15.26 -27.77
CA HIS A 16 -10.71 -15.44 -26.52
C HIS A 16 -10.89 -14.28 -25.55
N HIS A 17 -11.12 -13.07 -26.06
CA HIS A 17 -11.44 -11.90 -25.27
C HIS A 17 -12.66 -12.10 -24.36
N ILE A 18 -13.67 -12.85 -24.82
CA ILE A 18 -14.89 -13.14 -24.04
C ILE A 18 -14.56 -13.99 -22.80
N PHE A 19 -13.54 -14.84 -22.87
CA PHE A 19 -13.13 -15.71 -21.77
C PHE A 19 -12.13 -15.05 -20.80
N GLY A 20 -11.53 -13.91 -21.18
CA GLY A 20 -10.53 -13.21 -20.39
C GLY A 20 -11.13 -12.23 -19.36
N PHE A 21 -12.38 -11.79 -19.57
CA PHE A 21 -13.02 -10.82 -18.66
C PHE A 21 -13.62 -11.49 -17.43
N ILE A 22 -13.33 -10.90 -16.28
CA ILE A 22 -13.83 -11.33 -14.96
C ILE A 22 -15.01 -10.45 -14.58
N LYS A 23 -16.14 -11.07 -14.23
CA LYS A 23 -17.37 -10.37 -13.85
C LYS A 23 -17.24 -9.74 -12.46
N ILE A 24 -17.62 -8.47 -12.37
CA ILE A 24 -17.76 -7.72 -11.13
C ILE A 24 -19.17 -7.13 -11.05
N GLN A 25 -19.51 -6.52 -9.91
CA GLN A 25 -20.86 -5.91 -9.72
C GLN A 25 -21.17 -4.82 -10.76
N GLU A 26 -20.17 -4.04 -11.17
CA GLU A 26 -20.32 -2.91 -12.09
C GLU A 26 -20.06 -3.24 -13.56
N GLY A 27 -19.73 -4.50 -13.90
CA GLY A 27 -19.42 -4.90 -15.26
C GLY A 27 -18.44 -6.05 -15.35
N GLU A 28 -17.48 -5.94 -16.25
CA GLU A 28 -16.43 -6.92 -16.48
C GLU A 28 -15.05 -6.24 -16.47
N ILE A 29 -14.03 -6.87 -15.88
CA ILE A 29 -12.67 -6.36 -15.83
C ILE A 29 -11.66 -7.33 -16.41
N PHE A 30 -10.56 -6.80 -16.95
CA PHE A 30 -9.44 -7.54 -17.49
C PHE A 30 -8.16 -6.73 -17.33
N ILE A 31 -7.08 -7.36 -16.84
CA ILE A 31 -5.77 -6.73 -16.82
C ILE A 31 -5.03 -7.06 -18.10
N ASN A 32 -4.69 -6.02 -18.86
CA ASN A 32 -3.85 -6.09 -20.03
C ASN A 32 -2.39 -5.80 -19.66
N ALA A 33 -1.47 -6.51 -20.30
CA ALA A 33 -0.03 -6.32 -20.15
C ALA A 33 0.70 -6.81 -21.40
N PRO A 34 1.93 -6.36 -21.68
CA PRO A 34 2.64 -6.72 -22.91
C PRO A 34 3.17 -8.17 -22.97
N ASN A 35 3.11 -8.88 -21.86
CA ASN A 35 3.59 -10.26 -21.75
C ASN A 35 2.43 -11.18 -21.37
N PHE A 36 2.26 -12.29 -22.13
CA PHE A 36 1.16 -13.24 -21.93
C PHE A 36 1.18 -13.89 -20.53
N GLU A 37 2.35 -14.24 -20.02
CA GLU A 37 2.50 -14.81 -18.68
C GLU A 37 2.05 -13.84 -17.60
N LEU A 38 2.39 -12.55 -17.76
CA LEU A 38 1.98 -11.48 -16.87
C LEU A 38 0.46 -11.25 -16.93
N ILE A 39 -0.13 -11.25 -18.15
CA ILE A 39 -1.59 -11.18 -18.33
C ILE A 39 -2.27 -12.33 -17.59
N TRP A 40 -1.80 -13.55 -17.78
CA TRP A 40 -2.37 -14.73 -17.15
C TRP A 40 -2.32 -14.65 -15.63
N ASP A 41 -1.13 -14.42 -15.08
CA ASP A 41 -0.94 -14.34 -13.62
C ASP A 41 -1.78 -13.22 -12.98
N LEU A 42 -1.75 -12.01 -13.56
CA LEU A 42 -2.49 -10.87 -13.00
C LEU A 42 -3.99 -11.11 -12.98
N ASN A 43 -4.55 -11.68 -14.06
CA ASN A 43 -5.99 -11.97 -14.12
C ASN A 43 -6.38 -13.12 -13.16
N GLN A 44 -5.54 -14.13 -12.96
CA GLN A 44 -5.76 -15.13 -11.90
C GLN A 44 -5.79 -14.52 -10.51
N PHE A 45 -4.92 -13.54 -10.22
CA PHE A 45 -4.96 -12.83 -8.94
C PHE A 45 -6.23 -12.00 -8.78
N VAL A 46 -6.71 -11.35 -9.85
CA VAL A 46 -7.98 -10.59 -9.83
C VAL A 46 -9.13 -11.48 -9.40
N GLU A 47 -9.25 -12.68 -9.98
CA GLU A 47 -10.30 -13.64 -9.63
C GLU A 47 -10.23 -14.00 -8.13
N ASN A 48 -9.04 -14.33 -7.64
CA ASN A 48 -8.82 -14.66 -6.24
C ASN A 48 -9.14 -13.49 -5.27
N ILE A 49 -8.84 -12.25 -5.67
CA ILE A 49 -9.12 -11.06 -4.89
C ILE A 49 -10.63 -10.84 -4.81
N LEU A 50 -11.34 -10.91 -5.93
CA LEU A 50 -12.77 -10.67 -5.99
C LEU A 50 -13.60 -11.74 -5.26
N ASN A 51 -13.11 -12.99 -5.21
CA ASN A 51 -13.73 -14.05 -4.44
C ASN A 51 -13.68 -13.77 -2.92
N LYS A 52 -12.66 -13.02 -2.46
CA LYS A 52 -12.47 -12.67 -1.05
C LYS A 52 -13.04 -11.30 -0.68
N HIS A 53 -12.96 -10.34 -1.59
CA HIS A 53 -13.24 -8.92 -1.33
C HIS A 53 -14.01 -8.30 -2.51
N LYS A 54 -15.34 -8.38 -2.43
CA LYS A 54 -16.23 -7.88 -3.50
C LYS A 54 -16.27 -6.35 -3.65
N ASP A 55 -15.87 -5.63 -2.59
CA ASP A 55 -16.01 -4.16 -2.50
C ASP A 55 -14.74 -3.40 -2.88
N TYR A 56 -13.70 -4.07 -3.37
CA TYR A 56 -12.47 -3.40 -3.75
C TYR A 56 -12.65 -2.59 -5.04
N ASN A 57 -12.16 -1.33 -5.00
CA ASN A 57 -12.14 -0.49 -6.19
C ASN A 57 -11.06 -0.93 -7.19
N THR A 58 -11.19 -0.46 -8.42
CA THR A 58 -10.31 -0.79 -9.56
C THR A 58 -8.82 -0.59 -9.25
N ARG A 59 -8.47 0.55 -8.60
CA ARG A 59 -7.08 0.86 -8.21
C ARG A 59 -6.51 -0.18 -7.26
N LYS A 60 -7.30 -0.60 -6.29
CA LYS A 60 -6.91 -1.58 -5.28
C LYS A 60 -6.75 -2.97 -5.89
N ILE A 61 -7.66 -3.37 -6.76
CA ILE A 61 -7.60 -4.65 -7.49
C ILE A 61 -6.29 -4.73 -8.29
N LEU A 62 -5.99 -3.72 -9.12
CA LEU A 62 -4.76 -3.70 -9.90
C LEU A 62 -3.51 -3.68 -8.99
N GLY A 63 -3.52 -2.84 -7.96
CA GLY A 63 -2.39 -2.74 -7.01
C GLY A 63 -2.09 -4.05 -6.30
N ILE A 64 -3.10 -4.76 -5.78
CA ILE A 64 -2.92 -6.06 -5.12
C ILE A 64 -2.45 -7.13 -6.11
N SER A 65 -2.97 -7.14 -7.35
CA SER A 65 -2.55 -8.09 -8.37
C SER A 65 -1.07 -7.93 -8.70
N LEU A 66 -0.58 -6.69 -8.86
CA LEU A 66 0.84 -6.39 -9.09
C LEU A 66 1.71 -6.82 -7.91
N LEU A 67 1.28 -6.52 -6.70
CA LEU A 67 1.99 -6.90 -5.47
C LEU A 67 2.10 -8.43 -5.35
N GLN A 68 1.01 -9.16 -5.57
CA GLN A 68 1.01 -10.63 -5.53
C GLN A 68 1.90 -11.22 -6.63
N TRP A 69 1.89 -10.63 -7.82
CA TRP A 69 2.78 -11.04 -8.89
C TRP A 69 4.25 -10.87 -8.51
N ALA A 70 4.64 -9.72 -7.96
CA ALA A 70 6.01 -9.44 -7.52
C ALA A 70 6.49 -10.46 -6.48
N ILE A 71 5.65 -10.78 -5.50
CA ILE A 71 5.94 -11.79 -4.47
C ILE A 71 6.11 -13.18 -5.07
N LYS A 72 5.22 -13.57 -5.99
CA LYS A 72 5.23 -14.90 -6.60
C LYS A 72 6.44 -15.12 -7.53
N ARG A 73 6.76 -14.13 -8.37
CA ARG A 73 7.74 -14.28 -9.45
C ARG A 73 9.14 -13.87 -9.08
N ARG A 74 9.32 -12.94 -8.15
CA ARG A 74 10.63 -12.39 -7.73
C ARG A 74 11.47 -11.84 -8.87
N THR A 75 10.84 -11.43 -9.97
CA THR A 75 11.50 -10.95 -11.18
C THR A 75 11.29 -9.45 -11.34
N LEU A 76 12.30 -8.78 -11.90
CA LEU A 76 12.19 -7.37 -12.27
C LEU A 76 11.59 -7.27 -13.68
N LEU A 77 10.60 -6.39 -13.82
CA LEU A 77 10.05 -6.03 -15.13
C LEU A 77 10.81 -4.86 -15.72
N SER A 78 10.93 -4.82 -17.04
CA SER A 78 11.46 -3.65 -17.73
C SER A 78 10.55 -2.43 -17.56
N SER A 79 11.11 -1.24 -17.65
CA SER A 79 10.32 0.00 -17.55
C SER A 79 9.20 0.05 -18.60
N TRP A 80 9.46 -0.43 -19.81
CA TRP A 80 8.45 -0.50 -20.86
C TRP A 80 7.28 -1.44 -20.51
N THR A 81 7.56 -2.60 -19.94
CA THR A 81 6.53 -3.53 -19.46
C THR A 81 5.68 -2.91 -18.36
N MET A 82 6.31 -2.21 -17.41
CA MET A 82 5.61 -1.56 -16.29
C MET A 82 4.68 -0.44 -16.74
N MET A 83 5.05 0.29 -17.82
CA MET A 83 4.25 1.40 -18.37
C MET A 83 3.03 0.94 -19.17
N ASN A 84 2.96 -0.34 -19.54
CA ASN A 84 1.91 -0.88 -20.38
C ASN A 84 1.02 -1.91 -19.65
N ILE A 85 0.92 -1.78 -18.32
CA ILE A 85 0.00 -2.58 -17.53
C ILE A 85 -1.22 -1.73 -17.23
N GLU A 86 -2.35 -2.12 -17.78
CA GLU A 86 -3.63 -1.40 -17.66
C GLU A 86 -4.76 -2.34 -17.26
N LEU A 87 -5.76 -1.81 -16.56
CA LEU A 87 -6.98 -2.52 -16.26
C LEU A 87 -8.10 -1.99 -17.16
N ILE A 88 -8.66 -2.88 -17.95
CA ILE A 88 -9.78 -2.60 -18.85
C ILE A 88 -11.07 -2.91 -18.11
N ILE A 89 -12.01 -1.96 -18.11
CA ILE A 89 -13.30 -2.07 -17.46
C ILE A 89 -14.38 -1.96 -18.51
N LYS A 90 -15.18 -3.02 -18.66
CA LYS A 90 -16.33 -3.04 -19.57
C LYS A 90 -17.62 -2.94 -18.76
N LYS A 91 -18.36 -1.85 -18.95
CA LYS A 91 -19.63 -1.56 -18.26
C LYS A 91 -20.78 -1.56 -19.24
N GLU A 92 -21.92 -2.16 -18.85
CA GLU A 92 -23.18 -2.03 -19.56
C GLU A 92 -24.05 -0.96 -18.90
N ILE A 93 -24.34 0.12 -19.61
CA ILE A 93 -25.27 1.15 -19.15
C ILE A 93 -26.60 1.00 -19.89
N LYS A 94 -27.69 0.95 -19.13
CA LYS A 94 -29.05 1.03 -19.67
C LYS A 94 -29.45 2.48 -19.82
N ILE A 95 -29.50 2.99 -21.03
CA ILE A 95 -30.02 4.32 -21.29
C ILE A 95 -31.55 4.22 -21.28
N LYS A 96 -32.22 4.81 -20.26
CA LYS A 96 -33.65 5.01 -20.24
C LYS A 96 -33.96 6.16 -21.20
N LYS A 97 -34.56 5.87 -22.37
CA LYS A 97 -35.23 6.90 -23.16
C LYS A 97 -36.64 7.13 -22.58
N GLU A 98 -36.98 8.37 -22.37
CA GLU A 98 -38.21 8.82 -21.67
C GLU A 98 -39.54 8.47 -22.36
N ILE A 99 -39.58 7.95 -23.55
CA ILE A 99 -40.83 7.64 -24.25
C ILE A 99 -40.72 6.33 -25.03
N LYS A 100 -41.46 5.32 -24.57
CA LYS A 100 -41.94 4.09 -25.28
C LYS A 100 -40.94 3.25 -26.13
N GLU A 101 -39.64 3.48 -26.11
CA GLU A 101 -38.67 2.64 -26.81
C GLU A 101 -37.93 1.72 -25.86
N LYS A 102 -37.62 0.49 -26.32
CA LYS A 102 -36.82 -0.49 -25.62
C LYS A 102 -35.49 0.13 -25.17
N SER A 103 -35.18 0.01 -23.89
CA SER A 103 -33.88 0.48 -23.31
C SER A 103 -32.73 -0.06 -24.16
N LYS A 104 -31.97 0.83 -24.80
CA LYS A 104 -30.73 0.43 -25.50
C LYS A 104 -29.64 0.21 -24.46
N LYS A 105 -29.01 -0.95 -24.51
CA LYS A 105 -27.79 -1.23 -23.78
C LYS A 105 -26.62 -0.56 -24.50
N GLN A 106 -25.87 0.26 -23.81
CA GLN A 106 -24.63 0.83 -24.30
C GLN A 106 -23.46 0.19 -23.53
N ILE A 107 -22.45 -0.26 -24.26
CA ILE A 107 -21.20 -0.76 -23.68
C ILE A 107 -20.24 0.43 -23.62
N ILE A 108 -19.69 0.70 -22.43
CA ILE A 108 -18.61 1.65 -22.21
C ILE A 108 -17.37 0.86 -21.82
N ILE A 109 -16.25 1.22 -22.43
CA ILE A 109 -14.93 0.64 -22.10
C ILE A 109 -14.10 1.76 -21.49
N ASP A 110 -13.71 1.58 -20.23
CA ASP A 110 -12.83 2.48 -19.49
C ASP A 110 -11.47 1.80 -19.34
N TYR A 111 -10.42 2.60 -19.31
CA TYR A 111 -9.05 2.15 -19.06
C TYR A 111 -8.55 2.80 -17.78
N PHE A 112 -7.87 2.01 -16.96
CA PHE A 112 -7.28 2.49 -15.72
C PHE A 112 -5.84 1.98 -15.61
N GLU A 113 -4.92 2.92 -15.41
CA GLU A 113 -3.50 2.65 -15.17
C GLU A 113 -3.08 3.19 -13.80
N LEU A 114 -2.14 2.51 -13.17
CA LEU A 114 -1.44 3.07 -12.04
C LEU A 114 -0.28 3.95 -12.53
N PRO A 115 0.01 5.08 -11.84
CA PRO A 115 1.21 5.86 -12.14
C PRO A 115 2.47 4.99 -12.14
N THR A 116 3.36 5.21 -13.09
CA THR A 116 4.57 4.39 -13.30
C THR A 116 5.43 4.26 -12.05
N ASN A 117 5.54 5.32 -11.24
CA ASN A 117 6.27 5.29 -9.97
C ASN A 117 5.63 4.33 -8.96
N ILE A 118 4.30 4.26 -8.90
CA ILE A 118 3.56 3.32 -8.02
C ILE A 118 3.74 1.90 -8.54
N THR A 119 3.60 1.68 -9.85
CA THR A 119 3.82 0.37 -10.46
C THR A 119 5.24 -0.15 -10.18
N LYS A 120 6.27 0.70 -10.30
CA LYS A 120 7.67 0.37 -9.96
C LYS A 120 7.84 -0.03 -8.49
N ILE A 121 7.13 0.62 -7.58
CA ILE A 121 7.17 0.32 -6.15
C ILE A 121 6.51 -1.04 -5.88
N LEU A 122 5.31 -1.27 -6.42
CA LEU A 122 4.55 -2.50 -6.19
C LEU A 122 5.20 -3.75 -6.80
N LEU A 123 5.94 -3.58 -7.90
CA LEU A 123 6.68 -4.66 -8.57
C LEU A 123 8.07 -4.90 -8.00
N ASP A 124 8.49 -4.14 -7.02
CA ASP A 124 9.71 -4.41 -6.27
C ASP A 124 9.46 -5.51 -5.23
N TYR A 125 10.15 -6.64 -5.37
CA TYR A 125 9.95 -7.82 -4.52
C TYR A 125 10.13 -7.52 -3.02
N GLU A 126 11.14 -6.74 -2.64
CA GLU A 126 11.42 -6.45 -1.25
C GLU A 126 10.36 -5.51 -0.66
N ILE A 127 9.95 -4.49 -1.43
CA ILE A 127 8.86 -3.59 -1.04
C ILE A 127 7.54 -4.36 -0.96
N ALA A 128 7.25 -5.20 -1.95
CA ALA A 128 6.03 -6.01 -1.98
C ALA A 128 5.92 -6.94 -0.76
N ASN A 129 7.03 -7.59 -0.36
CA ASN A 129 7.05 -8.40 0.86
C ASN A 129 6.82 -7.57 2.12
N LEU A 130 7.43 -6.39 2.24
CA LEU A 130 7.22 -5.51 3.39
C LEU A 130 5.76 -5.07 3.49
N ILE A 131 5.13 -4.70 2.37
CA ILE A 131 3.70 -4.34 2.31
C ILE A 131 2.83 -5.52 2.75
N ASN A 132 3.08 -6.71 2.20
CA ASN A 132 2.36 -7.93 2.56
C ASN A 132 2.54 -8.31 4.02
N ASP A 133 3.74 -8.16 4.55
CA ASP A 133 4.05 -8.45 5.94
C ASP A 133 3.39 -7.47 6.91
N ILE A 134 3.40 -6.17 6.61
CA ILE A 134 2.70 -5.15 7.39
C ILE A 134 1.21 -5.47 7.43
N ASN A 135 0.63 -5.88 6.31
CA ASN A 135 -0.76 -6.29 6.15
C ASN A 135 -1.77 -5.28 6.75
N GLU A 136 -1.51 -3.98 6.51
CA GLU A 136 -2.38 -2.90 6.96
C GLU A 136 -2.97 -2.17 5.75
N GLU A 137 -4.29 -2.26 5.62
CA GLU A 137 -5.05 -1.76 4.47
C GLU A 137 -4.85 -0.26 4.24
N LYS A 138 -4.83 0.53 5.32
CA LYS A 138 -4.66 1.98 5.26
C LYS A 138 -3.29 2.39 4.70
N ILE A 139 -2.25 1.67 5.10
CA ILE A 139 -0.89 1.89 4.60
C ILE A 139 -0.81 1.57 3.12
N PHE A 140 -1.44 0.48 2.68
CA PHE A 140 -1.49 0.13 1.28
C PHE A 140 -2.25 1.19 0.45
N ASP A 141 -3.38 1.70 0.95
CA ASP A 141 -4.15 2.76 0.30
C ASP A 141 -3.34 4.07 0.15
N LEU A 142 -2.49 4.42 1.13
CA LEU A 142 -1.57 5.55 1.02
C LEU A 142 -0.54 5.35 -0.10
N ILE A 143 0.02 4.15 -0.22
CA ILE A 143 0.98 3.81 -1.28
C ILE A 143 0.31 3.92 -2.65
N LEU A 144 -0.88 3.34 -2.82
CA LEU A 144 -1.64 3.41 -4.06
C LEU A 144 -2.01 4.84 -4.44
N ALA A 145 -2.26 5.69 -3.45
CA ALA A 145 -2.55 7.12 -3.68
C ALA A 145 -1.30 7.96 -3.96
N GLY A 146 -0.09 7.40 -3.86
CA GLY A 146 1.17 8.13 -3.99
C GLY A 146 1.47 9.09 -2.83
N LYS A 147 0.79 8.91 -1.69
CA LYS A 147 0.93 9.75 -0.49
C LYS A 147 2.08 9.26 0.40
N PHE A 148 3.29 9.18 -0.15
CA PHE A 148 4.42 8.59 0.55
C PHE A 148 4.84 9.37 1.79
N SER A 149 4.67 10.70 1.82
CA SER A 149 4.92 11.53 3.02
C SER A 149 4.01 11.17 4.21
N GLU A 150 2.83 10.61 3.94
CA GLU A 150 1.93 10.16 5.00
C GLU A 150 2.42 8.86 5.68
N LEU A 151 3.32 8.09 5.06
CA LEU A 151 3.93 6.91 5.69
C LEU A 151 4.80 7.28 6.89
N GLU A 152 5.41 8.46 6.87
CA GLU A 152 6.12 9.03 8.00
C GLU A 152 5.16 9.26 9.18
N LYS A 153 4.00 9.89 8.92
CA LYS A 153 2.97 10.08 9.93
C LYS A 153 2.39 8.75 10.41
N ALA A 154 2.24 7.77 9.51
CA ALA A 154 1.80 6.42 9.88
C ALA A 154 2.78 5.77 10.87
N THR A 155 4.10 5.95 10.69
CA THR A 155 5.10 5.49 11.66
C THR A 155 4.88 6.14 13.03
N TYR A 156 4.68 7.45 13.05
CA TYR A 156 4.33 8.20 14.25
C TYR A 156 3.10 7.63 14.96
N PHE A 157 1.98 7.53 14.24
CA PHE A 157 0.73 7.08 14.84
C PHE A 157 0.77 5.62 15.28
N THR A 158 1.63 4.78 14.66
CA THR A 158 1.84 3.41 15.12
C THR A 158 2.53 3.39 16.48
N LEU A 159 3.58 4.18 16.68
CA LEU A 159 4.24 4.33 17.98
C LEU A 159 3.29 4.87 19.04
N LYS A 160 2.48 5.87 18.69
CA LYS A 160 1.45 6.43 19.59
C LYS A 160 0.40 5.38 19.95
N ALA A 161 -0.01 4.52 19.02
CA ALA A 161 -0.93 3.43 19.29
C ALA A 161 -0.35 2.42 20.30
N ILE A 162 0.94 2.07 20.16
CA ILE A 162 1.65 1.20 21.10
C ILE A 162 1.63 1.80 22.50
N ILE A 163 1.97 3.08 22.63
CA ILE A 163 1.99 3.77 23.94
C ILE A 163 0.61 3.77 24.58
N LYS A 164 -0.44 4.17 23.84
CA LYS A 164 -1.81 4.17 24.32
C LYS A 164 -2.27 2.79 24.77
N LEU A 165 -1.96 1.76 23.96
CA LEU A 165 -2.33 0.39 24.29
C LEU A 165 -1.66 -0.10 25.58
N ILE A 166 -0.37 0.18 25.79
CA ILE A 166 0.36 -0.19 27.00
C ILE A 166 -0.21 0.55 28.22
N ASN A 167 -0.55 1.84 28.05
CA ASN A 167 -1.16 2.64 29.11
C ASN A 167 -2.64 2.32 29.36
N LYS A 168 -3.22 1.35 28.62
CA LYS A 168 -4.66 1.01 28.68
C LYS A 168 -5.57 2.21 28.34
N GLU A 169 -5.08 3.13 27.52
CA GLU A 169 -5.87 4.25 26.99
C GLU A 169 -6.75 3.77 25.83
N ASN A 170 -7.97 4.31 25.77
CA ASN A 170 -8.92 3.95 24.72
C ASN A 170 -8.57 4.66 23.41
N ILE A 171 -8.52 3.92 22.29
CA ILE A 171 -8.36 4.46 20.94
C ILE A 171 -9.75 4.45 20.29
N ASN A 172 -10.40 5.62 20.29
CA ASN A 172 -11.74 5.79 19.73
C ASN A 172 -11.70 5.81 18.20
N GLU A 173 -12.85 5.57 17.53
CA GLU A 173 -12.96 5.60 16.07
C GLU A 173 -12.56 6.94 15.44
N ASN A 174 -12.72 8.05 16.18
CA ASN A 174 -12.32 9.40 15.74
C ASN A 174 -10.85 9.74 16.04
N ASP A 175 -10.10 8.83 16.66
CA ASP A 175 -8.68 9.07 16.95
C ASP A 175 -7.89 9.14 15.63
N PRO A 176 -7.00 10.14 15.45
CA PRO A 176 -6.15 10.25 14.27
C PRO A 176 -5.35 8.98 13.94
N ILE A 177 -5.08 8.12 14.93
CA ILE A 177 -4.45 6.80 14.74
C ILE A 177 -5.25 5.95 13.76
N LYS A 178 -6.58 5.99 13.84
CA LYS A 178 -7.48 5.19 12.99
C LYS A 178 -7.44 5.58 11.52
N GLN A 179 -6.87 6.73 11.18
CA GLN A 179 -6.63 7.11 9.78
C GLN A 179 -5.51 6.27 9.13
N TYR A 180 -4.59 5.74 9.94
CA TYR A 180 -3.40 5.01 9.49
C TYR A 180 -3.43 3.53 9.85
N ILE A 181 -4.01 3.19 11.00
CA ILE A 181 -4.03 1.82 11.54
C ILE A 181 -5.48 1.40 11.82
N LYS A 182 -5.90 0.30 11.24
CA LYS A 182 -7.25 -0.24 11.43
C LYS A 182 -7.36 -1.02 12.74
N LYS A 183 -6.37 -1.90 13.01
CA LYS A 183 -6.32 -2.75 14.19
C LYS A 183 -5.34 -2.19 15.20
N CYS A 184 -5.86 -1.50 16.23
CA CYS A 184 -5.05 -0.85 17.26
C CYS A 184 -5.06 -1.60 18.61
N ASP A 185 -5.73 -2.72 18.71
CA ASP A 185 -5.93 -3.53 19.91
C ASP A 185 -4.94 -4.71 20.04
N ASP A 186 -4.18 -4.98 19.00
CA ASP A 186 -3.17 -6.04 18.94
C ASP A 186 -1.75 -5.47 19.02
N LEU A 187 -1.10 -5.63 20.18
CA LEU A 187 0.25 -5.14 20.43
C LEU A 187 1.28 -5.77 19.48
N GLU A 188 1.18 -7.06 19.19
CA GLU A 188 2.14 -7.75 18.32
C GLU A 188 1.97 -7.27 16.87
N HIS A 189 0.75 -7.02 16.42
CA HIS A 189 0.49 -6.40 15.14
C HIS A 189 1.09 -4.99 15.05
N LEU A 190 0.87 -4.15 16.07
CA LEU A 190 1.45 -2.80 16.13
C LEU A 190 2.98 -2.82 16.15
N LYS A 191 3.61 -3.71 16.91
CA LYS A 191 5.08 -3.90 16.93
C LYS A 191 5.60 -4.28 15.55
N LYS A 192 4.90 -5.18 14.88
CA LYS A 192 5.24 -5.62 13.51
C LYS A 192 5.19 -4.46 12.52
N ILE A 193 4.14 -3.62 12.56
CA ILE A 193 4.03 -2.41 11.73
C ILE A 193 5.17 -1.45 12.08
N ALA A 194 5.35 -1.12 13.36
CA ALA A 194 6.35 -0.15 13.82
C ALA A 194 7.77 -0.53 13.40
N SER A 195 8.10 -1.82 13.39
CA SER A 195 9.43 -2.29 12.98
C SER A 195 9.66 -2.30 11.47
N LYS A 196 8.60 -2.50 10.66
CA LYS A 196 8.71 -2.65 9.20
C LYS A 196 8.38 -1.38 8.41
N LEU A 197 7.52 -0.53 8.94
CA LEU A 197 7.07 0.67 8.24
C LEU A 197 8.19 1.69 7.98
N PRO A 198 9.14 1.95 8.91
CA PRO A 198 10.30 2.80 8.62
C PRO A 198 11.15 2.26 7.47
N ILE A 199 11.35 0.94 7.42
CA ILE A 199 12.10 0.27 6.35
C ILE A 199 11.38 0.42 5.01
N LEU A 200 10.07 0.18 5.00
CA LEU A 200 9.23 0.35 3.83
C LEU A 200 9.30 1.78 3.29
N TYR A 201 9.16 2.77 4.17
CA TYR A 201 9.24 4.19 3.82
C TYR A 201 10.59 4.54 3.19
N ALA A 202 11.69 4.14 3.83
CA ALA A 202 13.03 4.38 3.32
C ALA A 202 13.27 3.72 1.96
N LYS A 203 12.83 2.47 1.77
CA LYS A 203 12.96 1.77 0.47
C LYS A 203 12.16 2.46 -0.63
N ILE A 204 10.92 2.86 -0.36
CA ILE A 204 10.08 3.59 -1.33
C ILE A 204 10.78 4.89 -1.75
N LEU A 205 11.24 5.70 -0.81
CA LEU A 205 11.91 6.96 -1.12
C LEU A 205 13.19 6.75 -1.94
N ASN A 206 14.00 5.78 -1.57
CA ASN A 206 15.21 5.47 -2.32
C ASN A 206 14.92 4.96 -3.74
N LYS A 207 13.86 4.15 -3.90
CA LYS A 207 13.40 3.69 -5.21
C LYS A 207 12.94 4.85 -6.10
N LEU A 208 12.24 5.83 -5.53
CA LEU A 208 11.78 7.02 -6.26
C LEU A 208 12.93 7.90 -6.76
N ILE A 209 14.04 7.95 -6.05
CA ILE A 209 15.23 8.71 -6.46
C ILE A 209 16.28 7.87 -7.20
N ASN A 210 15.93 6.62 -7.59
CA ASN A 210 16.79 5.65 -8.27
C ASN A 210 18.14 5.43 -7.55
N LYS A 211 18.13 5.40 -6.21
CA LYS A 211 19.31 5.04 -5.40
C LYS A 211 19.13 3.64 -4.83
N GLU A 212 20.13 2.80 -5.01
CA GLU A 212 20.23 1.52 -4.31
C GLU A 212 20.71 1.78 -2.88
N VAL A 213 19.99 1.23 -1.91
CA VAL A 213 20.37 1.27 -0.51
C VAL A 213 20.41 -0.16 0.03
N ASN A 214 21.59 -0.57 0.46
CA ASN A 214 21.76 -1.80 1.23
C ASN A 214 21.13 -1.61 2.63
N MET A 215 19.97 -2.19 2.83
CA MET A 215 19.21 -2.14 4.08
C MET A 215 19.50 -3.38 4.92
N GLY A 216 20.74 -3.55 5.35
CA GLY A 216 21.21 -4.75 6.05
C GLY A 216 20.62 -5.06 7.44
N GLU A 217 19.65 -4.28 7.97
CA GLU A 217 19.31 -4.38 9.39
C GLU A 217 17.81 -4.35 9.69
N THR A 218 17.07 -5.34 9.21
CA THR A 218 15.66 -5.53 9.63
C THR A 218 15.52 -5.78 11.15
N ASN A 219 16.54 -6.32 11.79
CA ASN A 219 16.55 -6.60 13.23
C ASN A 219 16.68 -5.34 14.09
N PHE A 220 17.39 -4.32 13.61
CA PHE A 220 17.63 -3.09 14.37
C PHE A 220 16.33 -2.40 14.82
N TYR A 221 15.39 -2.20 13.91
CA TYR A 221 14.11 -1.59 14.26
C TYR A 221 13.30 -2.45 15.23
N LYS A 222 13.28 -3.76 15.01
CA LYS A 222 12.59 -4.70 15.89
C LYS A 222 13.14 -4.64 17.32
N GLU A 223 14.46 -4.71 17.48
CA GLU A 223 15.12 -4.65 18.79
C GLU A 223 14.82 -3.34 19.54
N ASN A 224 14.85 -2.19 18.83
CA ASN A 224 14.54 -0.92 19.45
C ASN A 224 13.04 -0.75 19.78
N ILE A 225 12.14 -1.31 18.98
CA ILE A 225 10.71 -1.36 19.32
C ILE A 225 10.46 -2.26 20.53
N ASP A 226 11.12 -3.41 20.63
CA ASP A 226 11.00 -4.29 21.79
C ASP A 226 11.55 -3.61 23.06
N LYS A 227 12.72 -2.95 23.00
CA LYS A 227 13.24 -2.12 24.11
C LYS A 227 12.27 -1.02 24.52
N LEU A 228 11.67 -0.32 23.55
CA LEU A 228 10.66 0.71 23.82
C LEU A 228 9.49 0.14 24.59
N VAL A 229 8.95 -1.01 24.16
CA VAL A 229 7.80 -1.66 24.78
C VAL A 229 8.14 -2.13 26.21
N GLU A 230 9.33 -2.71 26.40
CA GLU A 230 9.79 -3.15 27.73
C GLU A 230 9.96 -1.96 28.68
N SER A 231 10.61 -0.89 28.24
CA SER A 231 10.79 0.31 29.05
C SER A 231 9.45 0.94 29.44
N LEU A 232 8.49 1.02 28.50
CA LEU A 232 7.15 1.53 28.82
C LEU A 232 6.38 0.65 29.80
N LYS A 233 6.55 -0.68 29.76
CA LYS A 233 5.92 -1.61 30.71
C LYS A 233 6.50 -1.50 32.12
N LEU A 234 7.82 -1.27 32.24
CA LEU A 234 8.52 -1.21 33.53
C LEU A 234 8.31 0.15 34.24
N GLU A 235 8.29 1.24 33.51
CA GLU A 235 8.39 2.59 34.09
C GLU A 235 7.09 3.41 33.95
N GLY A 236 6.07 2.83 33.32
CA GLY A 236 4.81 3.52 33.04
C GLY A 236 5.00 4.61 31.97
N SER A 237 4.11 5.62 31.98
CA SER A 237 4.13 6.71 30.99
C SER A 237 5.23 7.76 31.19
N LYS A 238 6.13 7.56 32.17
CA LYS A 238 7.25 8.46 32.38
C LYS A 238 8.32 8.20 31.31
N VAL A 239 8.81 9.28 30.68
CA VAL A 239 9.94 9.20 29.74
C VAL A 239 11.17 8.79 30.50
N SER A 240 11.50 7.53 30.42
CA SER A 240 12.76 7.01 30.93
C SER A 240 13.90 7.21 29.94
N SER A 241 15.11 7.05 30.42
CA SER A 241 16.28 7.03 29.55
C SER A 241 16.18 5.95 28.48
N GLY A 242 15.60 4.78 28.80
CA GLY A 242 15.44 3.66 27.87
C GLY A 242 14.43 3.96 26.75
N VAL A 243 13.34 4.63 27.07
CA VAL A 243 12.35 5.09 26.09
C VAL A 243 13.00 6.10 25.14
N SER A 244 13.66 7.12 25.68
CA SER A 244 14.34 8.15 24.88
C SER A 244 15.44 7.56 24.00
N GLU A 245 16.21 6.62 24.52
CA GLU A 245 17.27 5.94 23.76
C GLU A 245 16.70 5.15 22.59
N ALA A 246 15.69 4.30 22.83
CA ALA A 246 15.09 3.49 21.77
C ALA A 246 14.56 4.34 20.61
N ILE A 247 13.95 5.49 20.92
CA ILE A 247 13.42 6.41 19.92
C ILE A 247 14.51 7.12 19.15
N ASN A 248 15.49 7.65 19.87
CA ASN A 248 16.61 8.29 19.22
C ASN A 248 17.29 7.34 18.26
N ASN A 249 17.49 6.08 18.65
CA ASN A 249 18.07 5.06 17.79
C ASN A 249 17.23 4.83 16.52
N ILE A 250 15.90 4.70 16.65
CA ILE A 250 14.99 4.56 15.51
C ILE A 250 15.07 5.81 14.61
N ALA A 251 15.02 7.00 15.19
CA ALA A 251 15.05 8.26 14.47
C ALA A 251 16.38 8.45 13.72
N TYR A 252 17.51 8.25 14.38
CA TYR A 252 18.83 8.38 13.75
C TYR A 252 19.03 7.37 12.63
N LYS A 253 18.61 6.12 12.82
CA LYS A 253 18.74 5.09 11.79
C LYS A 253 17.86 5.41 10.57
N LEU A 254 16.65 5.87 10.80
CA LEU A 254 15.76 6.29 9.72
C LEU A 254 16.34 7.49 8.96
N LEU A 255 16.90 8.48 9.65
CA LEU A 255 17.57 9.64 9.05
C LEU A 255 18.79 9.24 8.22
N GLU A 256 19.58 8.29 8.71
CA GLU A 256 20.71 7.75 7.99
C GLU A 256 20.28 7.06 6.68
N GLN A 257 19.19 6.30 6.74
CA GLN A 257 18.69 5.52 5.60
C GLN A 257 17.95 6.37 4.57
N VAL A 258 17.22 7.39 4.99
CA VAL A 258 16.38 8.25 4.12
C VAL A 258 17.17 9.40 3.52
N ARG A 259 18.40 9.62 3.65
CA ARG A 259 19.26 10.65 3.01
C ARG A 259 18.51 11.85 2.38
N LEU A 260 17.42 12.29 3.00
CA LEU A 260 16.62 13.42 2.53
C LEU A 260 17.27 14.74 3.01
N ASN A 261 17.13 15.78 2.19
CA ASN A 261 17.56 17.14 2.56
C ASN A 261 16.75 17.72 3.74
N ASN A 262 15.69 17.05 4.17
CA ASN A 262 14.78 17.48 5.23
C ASN A 262 14.84 16.55 6.45
N LYS A 263 16.06 16.28 6.93
CA LYS A 263 16.33 15.42 8.09
C LYS A 263 15.60 15.86 9.35
N ASP A 264 15.37 17.17 9.51
CA ASP A 264 14.78 17.74 10.69
C ASP A 264 13.30 17.31 10.89
N ASN A 265 12.55 17.12 9.83
CA ASN A 265 11.14 16.77 9.93
C ASN A 265 10.89 15.38 10.52
N VAL A 266 11.65 14.36 10.11
CA VAL A 266 11.51 12.99 10.63
C VAL A 266 11.90 12.94 12.09
N TYR A 267 13.02 13.58 12.45
CA TYR A 267 13.48 13.66 13.82
C TYR A 267 12.49 14.41 14.72
N TYR A 268 11.99 15.56 14.29
CA TYR A 268 10.99 16.33 15.03
C TYR A 268 9.64 15.61 15.12
N ILE A 269 9.21 14.87 14.11
CA ILE A 269 7.97 14.12 14.18
C ILE A 269 8.09 12.97 15.18
N LEU A 270 9.19 12.22 15.16
CA LEU A 270 9.43 11.16 16.13
C LEU A 270 9.60 11.72 17.55
N LEU A 271 10.30 12.83 17.74
CA LEU A 271 10.41 13.50 19.03
C LEU A 271 9.07 14.08 19.50
N ARG A 272 8.29 14.72 18.64
CA ARG A 272 6.94 15.18 18.98
C ARG A 272 6.02 14.07 19.44
N CYS A 273 6.20 12.85 18.96
CA CYS A 273 5.47 11.68 19.44
C CYS A 273 5.56 11.52 20.94
N PHE A 274 6.72 11.76 21.48
CA PHE A 274 7.03 11.52 22.88
C PHE A 274 6.69 12.71 23.77
N TYR A 275 7.01 13.91 23.31
CA TYR A 275 6.75 15.13 24.07
C TYR A 275 5.29 15.56 24.06
N SER A 276 4.48 15.16 23.06
CA SER A 276 3.05 15.49 23.04
C SER A 276 2.20 14.64 23.98
N ASN A 277 2.72 13.51 24.48
CA ASN A 277 2.08 12.72 25.52
C ASN A 277 2.52 13.09 26.93
N GLN A 278 3.48 13.99 27.07
CA GLN A 278 3.78 14.68 28.33
C GLN A 278 2.95 15.96 28.36
N GLU A 279 1.76 15.90 28.91
CA GLU A 279 1.13 17.10 29.43
C GLU A 279 2.08 17.74 30.45
N LYS A 280 2.52 18.97 30.14
CA LYS A 280 3.38 19.85 30.93
C LYS A 280 4.89 19.60 30.76
N LEU A 281 5.43 20.12 29.66
CA LEU A 281 6.71 20.81 29.78
C LEU A 281 6.47 22.03 30.67
N PRO A 282 7.28 22.25 31.71
CA PRO A 282 7.23 23.50 32.43
C PRO A 282 7.57 24.63 31.46
N ASP A 283 6.75 25.67 31.47
CA ASP A 283 6.98 26.92 30.77
C ASP A 283 8.42 27.40 31.06
N LYS A 284 9.19 27.55 30.00
CA LYS A 284 10.39 28.38 29.99
C LYS A 284 10.29 29.40 28.87
#